data_ef7e777e8230956681cc64202c89f188
#
_entry.id   ef7e777e8230956681cc64202c89f188
#
_cell.length_a   1.000
_cell.length_b   1.000
_cell.length_c   1.000
_cell.angle_alpha   90.00
_cell.angle_beta   90.00
_cell.angle_gamma   90.00
#
_symmetry.space_group_name_H-M   'P 1'
#
loop_
_entity.id
_entity.type
_entity.pdbx_description
1 polymer ?
#
loop_
_entity_poly.entity_id
_entity_poly.type
_entity_poly.pdbx_seq_one_letter_code
_entity_poly.pdbx_strand_id
1 'polypeptide(L)'
;MNFQKKDYIPLLYATLSALFFGSCAPVTKYFVSDVGPLMLAALFYLGSGLGMWCIITGGWIIRRGAAPADSPVSRSDIPYLAGMSFFGGILAPVTLMYSMEITPAATGSLLLNFESVATGLMAAFLFREAVGRRIWAAMVCITVSCLILSYDPKGIFGFSIGAFGVLLACFFWAFDNNISRRVSGKDPFMCIMIKGLSAGACTGVIAFLAGEITPPPFEIPLFLLIGFFSYGGLASVFFLLALRSIGTARTGLFLALSPFFGVLFSFFLFREPFHEAFLLAFFVMIIGVYLLVTESHSHQHYHPPLVHNHRHSHTDLHHDHMHELHAPPVSSSGEHSHLHAHKAITHDHPHKPDLHHQHDHKG
;
A
#
# COMPACT_ATOMS: atom_id res chain seq x y z
N MET A 1 -11.35 -14.03 25.50
CA MET A 1 -10.63 -12.80 25.15
C MET A 1 -11.55 -11.63 25.44
N ASN A 2 -11.36 -10.92 26.57
CA ASN A 2 -12.15 -9.73 26.89
C ASN A 2 -11.60 -8.55 26.09
N PHE A 3 -12.21 -8.22 24.97
CA PHE A 3 -11.91 -7.01 24.21
C PHE A 3 -12.39 -5.79 24.99
N GLN A 4 -11.48 -4.95 25.43
CA GLN A 4 -11.83 -3.64 25.96
C GLN A 4 -12.26 -2.71 24.81
N LYS A 5 -13.09 -1.69 25.11
CA LYS A 5 -13.56 -0.70 24.11
C LYS A 5 -12.42 -0.05 23.30
N LYS A 6 -11.20 -0.01 23.84
CA LYS A 6 -9.98 0.50 23.17
C LYS A 6 -9.48 -0.40 22.02
N ASP A 7 -9.87 -1.69 21.97
CA ASP A 7 -9.34 -2.63 20.97
C ASP A 7 -10.12 -2.59 19.65
N TYR A 8 -11.36 -2.07 19.65
CA TYR A 8 -12.19 -2.03 18.43
C TYR A 8 -11.79 -0.94 17.44
N ILE A 9 -11.22 0.18 17.91
CA ILE A 9 -10.85 1.31 17.04
C ILE A 9 -9.76 0.92 16.03
N PRO A 10 -8.65 0.26 16.43
CA PRO A 10 -7.63 -0.18 15.49
C PRO A 10 -8.13 -1.22 14.48
N LEU A 11 -9.03 -2.14 14.90
CA LEU A 11 -9.66 -3.09 14.00
C LEU A 11 -10.57 -2.39 12.98
N LEU A 12 -11.29 -1.35 13.42
CA LEU A 12 -12.09 -0.52 12.51
C LEU A 12 -11.20 0.19 11.48
N TYR A 13 -10.06 0.75 11.89
CA TYR A 13 -9.11 1.35 10.95
C TYR A 13 -8.60 0.34 9.92
N ALA A 14 -8.20 -0.87 10.35
CA ALA A 14 -7.75 -1.92 9.44
C ALA A 14 -8.84 -2.32 8.44
N THR A 15 -10.09 -2.47 8.91
CA THR A 15 -11.24 -2.80 8.07
C THR A 15 -11.56 -1.69 7.07
N LEU A 16 -11.59 -0.42 7.52
CA LEU A 16 -11.85 0.73 6.65
C LEU A 16 -10.75 0.88 5.59
N SER A 17 -9.48 0.66 5.96
CA SER A 17 -8.38 0.65 5.01
C SER A 17 -8.58 -0.40 3.92
N ALA A 18 -8.86 -1.65 4.29
CA ALA A 18 -9.10 -2.74 3.35
C ALA A 18 -10.31 -2.47 2.44
N LEU A 19 -11.38 -1.91 2.99
CA LEU A 19 -12.60 -1.56 2.26
C LEU A 19 -12.34 -0.45 1.23
N PHE A 20 -11.61 0.61 1.61
CA PHE A 20 -11.28 1.69 0.69
C PHE A 20 -10.32 1.24 -0.41
N PHE A 21 -9.25 0.49 -0.09
CA PHE A 21 -8.40 -0.08 -1.12
C PHE A 21 -9.15 -1.05 -2.02
N GLY A 22 -10.06 -1.87 -1.47
CA GLY A 22 -10.88 -2.78 -2.24
C GLY A 22 -11.82 -2.07 -3.21
N SER A 23 -12.26 -0.86 -2.89
CA SER A 23 -13.12 -0.08 -3.79
C SER A 23 -12.41 0.46 -5.04
N CYS A 24 -11.06 0.47 -5.07
CA CYS A 24 -10.31 1.08 -6.18
C CYS A 24 -10.69 0.52 -7.56
N ALA A 25 -10.64 -0.81 -7.73
CA ALA A 25 -10.93 -1.43 -9.04
C ALA A 25 -12.37 -1.22 -9.51
N PRO A 26 -13.43 -1.49 -8.71
CA PRO A 26 -14.80 -1.25 -9.16
C PRO A 26 -15.11 0.23 -9.38
N VAL A 27 -14.57 1.14 -8.56
CA VAL A 27 -14.74 2.58 -8.74
C VAL A 27 -14.05 3.05 -10.03
N THR A 28 -12.82 2.59 -10.30
CA THR A 28 -12.13 2.85 -11.57
C THR A 28 -12.99 2.38 -12.75
N LYS A 29 -13.45 1.13 -12.71
CA LYS A 29 -14.28 0.56 -13.77
C LYS A 29 -15.54 1.36 -14.03
N TYR A 30 -16.15 1.91 -12.97
CA TYR A 30 -17.39 2.68 -13.09
C TYR A 30 -17.20 3.99 -13.84
N PHE A 31 -16.08 4.68 -13.64
CA PHE A 31 -15.86 6.03 -14.17
C PHE A 31 -14.93 6.10 -15.40
N VAL A 32 -14.13 5.06 -15.66
CA VAL A 32 -13.08 5.12 -16.68
C VAL A 32 -13.60 5.30 -18.11
N SER A 33 -14.84 4.90 -18.38
CA SER A 33 -15.48 5.11 -19.69
C SER A 33 -16.01 6.54 -19.89
N ASP A 34 -16.32 7.24 -18.79
CA ASP A 34 -16.90 8.59 -18.84
C ASP A 34 -15.82 9.67 -18.73
N VAL A 35 -14.72 9.34 -18.03
CA VAL A 35 -13.55 10.22 -17.82
C VAL A 35 -12.32 9.48 -18.34
N GLY A 36 -11.51 10.14 -19.18
CA GLY A 36 -10.32 9.50 -19.74
C GLY A 36 -9.41 8.90 -18.67
N PRO A 37 -8.74 7.75 -18.96
CA PRO A 37 -7.92 7.02 -17.97
C PRO A 37 -6.85 7.86 -17.29
N LEU A 38 -6.14 8.72 -18.05
CA LEU A 38 -5.12 9.60 -17.48
C LEU A 38 -5.74 10.68 -16.60
N MET A 39 -6.87 11.26 -17.02
CA MET A 39 -7.57 12.29 -16.26
C MET A 39 -8.13 11.72 -14.96
N LEU A 40 -8.68 10.51 -15.00
CA LEU A 40 -9.18 9.83 -13.81
C LEU A 40 -8.06 9.53 -12.81
N ALA A 41 -6.92 9.00 -13.28
CA ALA A 41 -5.73 8.80 -12.44
C ALA A 41 -5.24 10.12 -11.84
N ALA A 42 -5.18 11.20 -12.62
CA ALA A 42 -4.78 12.52 -12.17
C ALA A 42 -5.66 13.03 -11.03
N LEU A 43 -6.98 12.99 -11.21
CA LEU A 43 -7.93 13.49 -10.21
C LEU A 43 -7.88 12.68 -8.92
N PHE A 44 -7.76 11.35 -9.00
CA PHE A 44 -7.67 10.52 -7.82
C PHE A 44 -6.37 10.79 -7.03
N TYR A 45 -5.22 10.89 -7.69
CA TYR A 45 -3.98 11.21 -7.02
C TYR A 45 -3.90 12.65 -6.50
N LEU A 46 -4.46 13.63 -7.24
CA LEU A 46 -4.61 14.99 -6.73
C LEU A 46 -5.51 15.00 -5.48
N GLY A 47 -6.61 14.28 -5.50
CA GLY A 47 -7.50 14.16 -4.34
C GLY A 47 -6.80 13.58 -3.12
N SER A 48 -6.00 12.52 -3.30
CA SER A 48 -5.15 11.95 -2.24
C SER A 48 -4.17 13.00 -1.70
N GLY A 49 -3.43 13.67 -2.58
CA GLY A 49 -2.42 14.66 -2.20
C GLY A 49 -3.00 15.90 -1.52
N LEU A 50 -4.08 16.48 -2.07
CA LEU A 50 -4.77 17.63 -1.50
C LEU A 50 -5.42 17.30 -0.15
N GLY A 51 -6.03 16.13 -0.04
CA GLY A 51 -6.61 15.65 1.21
C GLY A 51 -5.55 15.50 2.31
N MET A 52 -4.37 14.93 1.99
CA MET A 52 -3.26 14.86 2.94
C MET A 52 -2.73 16.25 3.31
N TRP A 53 -2.62 17.15 2.35
CA TRP A 53 -2.26 18.53 2.62
C TRP A 53 -3.23 19.21 3.61
N CYS A 54 -4.54 19.00 3.43
CA CYS A 54 -5.56 19.50 4.36
C CYS A 54 -5.41 18.89 5.77
N ILE A 55 -5.11 17.59 5.89
CA ILE A 55 -4.89 16.93 7.18
C ILE A 55 -3.64 17.50 7.87
N ILE A 56 -2.53 17.65 7.15
CA ILE A 56 -1.27 18.16 7.70
C ILE A 56 -1.46 19.61 8.17
N THR A 57 -2.04 20.46 7.32
CA THR A 57 -2.26 21.89 7.67
C THR A 57 -3.27 22.04 8.79
N GLY A 58 -4.38 21.33 8.77
CA GLY A 58 -5.36 21.31 9.84
C GLY A 58 -4.77 20.79 11.16
N GLY A 59 -3.99 19.74 11.12
CA GLY A 59 -3.26 19.21 12.28
C GLY A 59 -2.24 20.20 12.84
N TRP A 60 -1.52 20.91 11.98
CA TRP A 60 -0.58 21.96 12.38
C TRP A 60 -1.28 23.13 13.08
N ILE A 61 -2.42 23.58 12.56
CA ILE A 61 -3.25 24.65 13.16
C ILE A 61 -3.75 24.22 14.54
N ILE A 62 -4.30 23.00 14.65
CA ILE A 62 -4.85 22.47 15.91
C ILE A 62 -3.76 22.31 16.97
N ARG A 63 -2.58 21.86 16.59
CA ARG A 63 -1.42 21.67 17.47
C ARG A 63 -0.64 22.96 17.74
N ARG A 64 -1.12 24.10 17.29
CA ARG A 64 -0.48 25.42 17.44
C ARG A 64 0.98 25.44 16.98
N GLY A 65 1.28 24.76 15.88
CA GLY A 65 2.60 24.73 15.28
C GLY A 65 3.59 23.73 15.90
N ALA A 66 3.15 22.84 16.79
CA ALA A 66 4.03 21.78 17.30
C ALA A 66 4.48 20.86 16.15
N ALA A 67 5.78 20.50 16.13
CA ALA A 67 6.35 19.60 15.12
C ALA A 67 5.68 18.22 15.17
N PRO A 68 5.52 17.56 14.00
CA PRO A 68 5.08 16.17 13.95
C PRO A 68 6.06 15.26 14.70
N ALA A 69 5.54 14.16 15.24
CA ALA A 69 6.36 13.18 15.98
C ALA A 69 7.27 12.34 15.07
N ASP A 70 6.98 12.31 13.78
CA ASP A 70 7.75 11.52 12.79
C ASP A 70 8.87 12.37 12.17
N SER A 71 9.94 11.70 11.68
CA SER A 71 11.08 12.38 11.06
C SER A 71 10.65 13.12 9.79
N PRO A 72 11.04 14.38 9.60
CA PRO A 72 10.70 15.14 8.41
C PRO A 72 11.39 14.57 7.18
N VAL A 73 10.77 14.77 6.02
CA VAL A 73 11.37 14.46 4.71
C VAL A 73 12.58 15.38 4.47
N SER A 74 13.67 14.79 4.02
CA SER A 74 14.95 15.45 3.74
C SER A 74 15.27 15.47 2.24
N ARG A 75 16.29 16.24 1.83
CA ARG A 75 16.73 16.29 0.42
C ARG A 75 17.25 14.94 -0.08
N SER A 76 17.84 14.12 0.78
CA SER A 76 18.31 12.77 0.43
C SER A 76 17.15 11.80 0.12
N ASP A 77 15.92 12.10 0.52
CA ASP A 77 14.76 11.27 0.28
C ASP A 77 14.12 11.55 -1.10
N ILE A 78 14.47 12.68 -1.75
CA ILE A 78 13.88 13.11 -3.02
C ILE A 78 13.97 12.04 -4.13
N PRO A 79 15.09 11.35 -4.38
CA PRO A 79 15.14 10.31 -5.42
C PRO A 79 14.16 9.16 -5.18
N TYR A 80 13.99 8.75 -3.91
CA TYR A 80 13.04 7.70 -3.52
C TYR A 80 11.60 8.17 -3.69
N LEU A 81 11.27 9.38 -3.27
CA LEU A 81 9.94 9.97 -3.46
C LEU A 81 9.61 10.17 -4.95
N ALA A 82 10.57 10.56 -5.76
CA ALA A 82 10.41 10.64 -7.21
C ALA A 82 10.17 9.27 -7.83
N GLY A 83 10.89 8.22 -7.41
CA GLY A 83 10.65 6.84 -7.82
C GLY A 83 9.26 6.34 -7.41
N MET A 84 8.84 6.60 -6.18
CA MET A 84 7.49 6.28 -5.68
C MET A 84 6.40 6.99 -6.49
N SER A 85 6.59 8.28 -6.80
CA SER A 85 5.65 9.05 -7.62
C SER A 85 5.58 8.52 -9.05
N PHE A 86 6.71 8.18 -9.64
CA PHE A 86 6.79 7.69 -11.01
C PHE A 86 6.19 6.29 -11.16
N PHE A 87 6.69 5.29 -10.39
CA PHE A 87 6.20 3.92 -10.52
C PHE A 87 4.80 3.75 -9.91
N GLY A 88 4.61 4.13 -8.66
CA GLY A 88 3.38 3.88 -7.92
C GLY A 88 2.31 4.96 -8.09
N GLY A 89 2.69 6.19 -8.49
CA GLY A 89 1.76 7.30 -8.66
C GLY A 89 1.37 7.56 -10.11
N ILE A 90 2.24 7.25 -11.08
CA ILE A 90 1.99 7.50 -12.51
C ILE A 90 1.82 6.17 -13.26
N LEU A 91 2.87 5.36 -13.36
CA LEU A 91 2.84 4.17 -14.23
C LEU A 91 1.79 3.16 -13.79
N ALA A 92 1.76 2.81 -12.53
CA ALA A 92 0.82 1.80 -12.03
C ALA A 92 -0.66 2.23 -12.18
N PRO A 93 -1.10 3.40 -11.69
CA PRO A 93 -2.50 3.80 -11.81
C PRO A 93 -2.93 4.05 -13.25
N VAL A 94 -2.08 4.65 -14.08
CA VAL A 94 -2.39 4.85 -15.51
C VAL A 94 -2.57 3.50 -16.20
N THR A 95 -1.65 2.56 -16.00
CA THR A 95 -1.76 1.20 -16.56
C THR A 95 -3.02 0.50 -16.05
N LEU A 96 -3.35 0.64 -14.76
CA LEU A 96 -4.59 0.09 -14.21
C LEU A 96 -5.83 0.70 -14.85
N MET A 97 -5.90 2.03 -14.99
CA MET A 97 -7.08 2.71 -15.56
C MET A 97 -7.37 2.20 -16.97
N TYR A 98 -6.38 2.18 -17.86
CA TYR A 98 -6.53 1.64 -19.22
C TYR A 98 -6.91 0.14 -19.20
N SER A 99 -6.38 -0.63 -18.28
CA SER A 99 -6.68 -2.05 -18.17
C SER A 99 -8.10 -2.31 -17.68
N MET A 100 -8.58 -1.49 -16.73
CA MET A 100 -9.93 -1.62 -16.17
C MET A 100 -11.02 -1.20 -17.17
N GLU A 101 -10.69 -0.42 -18.17
CA GLU A 101 -11.63 -0.10 -19.26
C GLU A 101 -12.14 -1.35 -19.97
N ILE A 102 -11.27 -2.36 -20.16
CA ILE A 102 -11.54 -3.61 -20.88
C ILE A 102 -11.57 -4.85 -20.00
N THR A 103 -11.43 -4.72 -18.67
CA THR A 103 -11.42 -5.84 -17.71
C THR A 103 -12.68 -5.78 -16.84
N PRO A 104 -13.36 -6.93 -16.59
CA PRO A 104 -14.43 -6.99 -15.60
C PRO A 104 -13.94 -6.56 -14.21
N ALA A 105 -14.78 -5.83 -13.48
CA ALA A 105 -14.37 -5.22 -12.20
C ALA A 105 -14.01 -6.27 -11.13
N ALA A 106 -14.75 -7.37 -11.05
CA ALA A 106 -14.46 -8.47 -10.12
C ALA A 106 -13.13 -9.15 -10.47
N THR A 107 -12.86 -9.40 -11.76
CA THR A 107 -11.59 -9.98 -12.24
C THR A 107 -10.43 -9.04 -11.91
N GLY A 108 -10.54 -7.75 -12.23
CA GLY A 108 -9.53 -6.74 -11.91
C GLY A 108 -9.23 -6.69 -10.41
N SER A 109 -10.28 -6.71 -9.58
CA SER A 109 -10.15 -6.71 -8.11
C SER A 109 -9.34 -7.91 -7.59
N LEU A 110 -9.58 -9.12 -8.10
CA LEU A 110 -8.81 -10.30 -7.69
C LEU A 110 -7.38 -10.27 -8.21
N LEU A 111 -7.16 -9.83 -9.45
CA LEU A 111 -5.83 -9.72 -10.05
C LEU A 111 -4.89 -8.78 -9.26
N LEU A 112 -5.43 -7.78 -8.57
CA LEU A 112 -4.64 -6.89 -7.72
C LEU A 112 -3.90 -7.60 -6.57
N ASN A 113 -4.32 -8.82 -6.17
CA ASN A 113 -3.54 -9.63 -5.22
C ASN A 113 -2.14 -10.00 -5.76
N PHE A 114 -1.92 -9.96 -7.07
CA PHE A 114 -0.61 -10.22 -7.67
C PHE A 114 0.44 -9.18 -7.23
N GLU A 115 0.04 -8.01 -6.78
CA GLU A 115 0.96 -7.02 -6.19
C GLU A 115 1.80 -7.63 -5.05
N SER A 116 1.18 -8.45 -4.19
CA SER A 116 1.89 -9.14 -3.10
C SER A 116 2.93 -10.12 -3.63
N VAL A 117 2.60 -10.85 -4.71
CA VAL A 117 3.53 -11.78 -5.37
C VAL A 117 4.70 -11.01 -6.00
N ALA A 118 4.40 -9.98 -6.78
CA ALA A 118 5.42 -9.16 -7.44
C ALA A 118 6.35 -8.49 -6.42
N THR A 119 5.79 -7.94 -5.32
CA THR A 119 6.56 -7.34 -4.22
C THR A 119 7.48 -8.37 -3.56
N GLY A 120 6.97 -9.57 -3.26
CA GLY A 120 7.74 -10.66 -2.66
C GLY A 120 8.84 -11.19 -3.58
N LEU A 121 8.55 -11.35 -4.87
CA LEU A 121 9.55 -11.77 -5.87
C LEU A 121 10.67 -10.72 -5.99
N MET A 122 10.33 -9.44 -6.06
CA MET A 122 11.36 -8.38 -6.08
C MET A 122 12.19 -8.37 -4.80
N ALA A 123 11.58 -8.52 -3.63
CA ALA A 123 12.29 -8.61 -2.37
C ALA A 123 13.27 -9.79 -2.37
N ALA A 124 12.84 -10.97 -2.82
CA ALA A 124 13.67 -12.15 -2.89
C ALA A 124 14.84 -12.02 -3.89
N PHE A 125 14.58 -11.54 -5.11
CA PHE A 125 15.58 -11.53 -6.18
C PHE A 125 16.47 -10.28 -6.21
N LEU A 126 15.90 -9.06 -6.00
CA LEU A 126 16.67 -7.82 -6.01
C LEU A 126 17.35 -7.54 -4.65
N PHE A 127 16.66 -7.85 -3.56
CA PHE A 127 17.17 -7.57 -2.21
C PHE A 127 17.70 -8.82 -1.50
N ARG A 128 17.63 -10.00 -2.17
CA ARG A 128 18.09 -11.30 -1.66
C ARG A 128 17.51 -11.64 -0.28
N GLU A 129 16.27 -11.22 -0.04
CA GLU A 129 15.57 -11.57 1.20
C GLU A 129 15.21 -13.05 1.21
N ALA A 130 15.39 -13.69 2.37
CA ALA A 130 15.00 -15.09 2.54
C ALA A 130 13.47 -15.21 2.57
N VAL A 131 12.93 -16.00 1.66
CA VAL A 131 11.50 -16.25 1.53
C VAL A 131 11.18 -17.68 1.98
N GLY A 132 10.34 -17.82 3.02
CA GLY A 132 9.93 -19.11 3.56
C GLY A 132 9.15 -19.96 2.54
N ARG A 133 9.20 -21.29 2.67
CA ARG A 133 8.49 -22.23 1.79
C ARG A 133 6.98 -21.94 1.72
N ARG A 134 6.41 -21.46 2.80
CA ARG A 134 4.98 -21.13 2.89
C ARG A 134 4.63 -19.90 2.06
N ILE A 135 5.49 -18.88 2.05
CA ILE A 135 5.34 -17.70 1.18
C ILE A 135 5.47 -18.11 -0.29
N TRP A 136 6.42 -19.00 -0.64
CA TRP A 136 6.51 -19.54 -1.99
C TRP A 136 5.24 -20.25 -2.42
N ALA A 137 4.66 -21.10 -1.57
CA ALA A 137 3.39 -21.77 -1.84
C ALA A 137 2.24 -20.76 -2.03
N ALA A 138 2.18 -19.72 -1.19
CA ALA A 138 1.22 -18.63 -1.32
C ALA A 138 1.35 -17.91 -2.67
N MET A 139 2.57 -17.53 -3.05
CA MET A 139 2.84 -16.89 -4.34
C MET A 139 2.43 -17.76 -5.53
N VAL A 140 2.69 -19.08 -5.46
CA VAL A 140 2.25 -20.02 -6.50
C VAL A 140 0.72 -20.06 -6.58
N CYS A 141 0.00 -20.19 -5.47
CA CYS A 141 -1.47 -20.19 -5.46
C CYS A 141 -2.04 -18.89 -6.06
N ILE A 142 -1.53 -17.73 -5.63
CA ILE A 142 -1.97 -16.42 -6.14
C ILE A 142 -1.68 -16.32 -7.65
N THR A 143 -0.49 -16.73 -8.10
CA THR A 143 -0.12 -16.71 -9.52
C THR A 143 -1.02 -17.62 -10.35
N VAL A 144 -1.29 -18.86 -9.89
CA VAL A 144 -2.20 -19.80 -10.57
C VAL A 144 -3.61 -19.20 -10.67
N SER A 145 -4.12 -18.60 -9.60
CA SER A 145 -5.41 -17.89 -9.64
C SER A 145 -5.42 -16.76 -10.67
N CYS A 146 -4.37 -15.94 -10.71
CA CYS A 146 -4.24 -14.87 -11.70
C CYS A 146 -4.17 -15.41 -13.14
N LEU A 147 -3.48 -16.52 -13.39
CA LEU A 147 -3.44 -17.16 -14.71
C LEU A 147 -4.81 -17.65 -15.15
N ILE A 148 -5.58 -18.28 -14.25
CA ILE A 148 -6.97 -18.71 -14.54
C ILE A 148 -7.84 -17.49 -14.91
N LEU A 149 -7.73 -16.39 -14.16
CA LEU A 149 -8.49 -15.17 -14.42
C LEU A 149 -8.07 -14.43 -15.70
N SER A 150 -6.82 -14.60 -16.10
CA SER A 150 -6.27 -13.97 -17.30
C SER A 150 -6.55 -14.77 -18.58
N TYR A 151 -7.01 -16.03 -18.45
CA TYR A 151 -7.29 -16.88 -19.61
C TYR A 151 -8.45 -16.34 -20.43
N ASP A 152 -8.21 -16.07 -21.71
CA ASP A 152 -9.20 -15.65 -22.69
C ASP A 152 -8.91 -16.38 -24.03
N PRO A 153 -9.76 -17.33 -24.45
CA PRO A 153 -9.57 -18.06 -25.70
C PRO A 153 -9.52 -17.20 -26.97
N LYS A 154 -10.09 -15.97 -26.89
CA LYS A 154 -10.09 -15.00 -27.99
C LYS A 154 -8.95 -13.97 -27.86
N GLY A 155 -8.20 -14.00 -26.77
CA GLY A 155 -7.11 -13.08 -26.47
C GLY A 155 -5.81 -13.41 -27.22
N ILE A 156 -4.82 -12.53 -27.09
CA ILE A 156 -3.48 -12.73 -27.66
C ILE A 156 -2.79 -13.87 -26.91
N PHE A 157 -2.41 -14.92 -27.62
CA PHE A 157 -1.85 -16.14 -27.04
C PHE A 157 -2.73 -16.79 -25.95
N GLY A 158 -4.06 -16.60 -26.02
CA GLY A 158 -4.99 -17.13 -25.02
C GLY A 158 -5.06 -16.34 -23.71
N PHE A 159 -4.59 -15.09 -23.70
CA PHE A 159 -4.64 -14.22 -22.54
C PHE A 159 -5.35 -12.89 -22.83
N SER A 160 -6.08 -12.38 -21.83
CA SER A 160 -6.70 -11.06 -21.87
C SER A 160 -5.64 -9.96 -21.76
N ILE A 161 -5.63 -9.01 -22.70
CA ILE A 161 -4.76 -7.82 -22.64
C ILE A 161 -5.06 -6.99 -21.40
N GLY A 162 -6.32 -6.85 -21.03
CA GLY A 162 -6.70 -6.12 -19.83
C GLY A 162 -6.16 -6.75 -18.56
N ALA A 163 -6.29 -8.07 -18.41
CA ALA A 163 -5.71 -8.80 -17.28
C ALA A 163 -4.19 -8.64 -17.22
N PHE A 164 -3.49 -8.74 -18.35
CA PHE A 164 -2.05 -8.51 -18.43
C PHE A 164 -1.68 -7.10 -17.96
N GLY A 165 -2.44 -6.08 -18.36
CA GLY A 165 -2.21 -4.71 -17.92
C GLY A 165 -2.43 -4.52 -16.42
N VAL A 166 -3.42 -5.19 -15.80
CA VAL A 166 -3.58 -5.17 -14.33
C VAL A 166 -2.38 -5.80 -13.64
N LEU A 167 -1.87 -6.94 -14.14
CA LEU A 167 -0.66 -7.57 -13.59
C LEU A 167 0.58 -6.66 -13.74
N LEU A 168 0.70 -5.94 -14.85
CA LEU A 168 1.77 -4.97 -15.07
C LEU A 168 1.66 -3.78 -14.10
N ALA A 169 0.46 -3.30 -13.82
CA ALA A 169 0.24 -2.27 -12.80
C ALA A 169 0.68 -2.76 -11.40
N CYS A 170 0.36 -4.00 -11.04
CA CYS A 170 0.83 -4.64 -9.81
C CYS A 170 2.36 -4.68 -9.74
N PHE A 171 3.02 -4.93 -10.87
CA PHE A 171 4.48 -4.93 -10.95
C PHE A 171 5.07 -3.54 -10.68
N PHE A 172 4.47 -2.48 -11.23
CA PHE A 172 4.88 -1.11 -10.92
C PHE A 172 4.65 -0.74 -9.46
N TRP A 173 3.53 -1.15 -8.84
CA TRP A 173 3.34 -0.96 -7.41
C TRP A 173 4.32 -1.78 -6.57
N ALA A 174 4.74 -2.96 -7.03
CA ALA A 174 5.78 -3.72 -6.37
C ALA A 174 7.14 -2.98 -6.35
N PHE A 175 7.49 -2.25 -7.43
CA PHE A 175 8.64 -1.34 -7.42
C PHE A 175 8.46 -0.21 -6.41
N ASP A 176 7.30 0.42 -6.39
CA ASP A 176 6.96 1.47 -5.42
C ASP A 176 7.09 0.97 -3.97
N ASN A 177 6.51 -0.18 -3.66
CA ASN A 177 6.58 -0.80 -2.33
C ASN A 177 8.02 -1.06 -1.88
N ASN A 178 8.87 -1.54 -2.79
CA ASN A 178 10.27 -1.81 -2.48
C ASN A 178 11.10 -0.53 -2.33
N ILE A 179 10.83 0.52 -3.12
CA ILE A 179 11.48 1.84 -3.00
C ILE A 179 11.03 2.53 -1.71
N SER A 180 9.74 2.47 -1.36
CA SER A 180 9.16 3.13 -0.18
C SER A 180 9.75 2.65 1.14
N ARG A 181 10.37 1.46 1.19
CA ARG A 181 11.11 0.98 2.36
C ARG A 181 12.18 1.97 2.83
N ARG A 182 12.82 2.70 1.88
CA ARG A 182 13.88 3.67 2.20
C ARG A 182 13.36 4.91 2.93
N VAL A 183 12.09 5.23 2.74
CA VAL A 183 11.45 6.40 3.37
C VAL A 183 10.41 6.00 4.43
N SER A 184 10.32 4.72 4.80
CA SER A 184 9.33 4.24 5.76
C SER A 184 9.49 4.80 7.17
N GLY A 185 10.70 5.29 7.54
CA GLY A 185 10.96 6.01 8.79
C GLY A 185 10.56 7.48 8.78
N LYS A 186 10.06 8.02 7.66
CA LYS A 186 9.64 9.41 7.51
C LYS A 186 8.16 9.60 7.81
N ASP A 187 7.73 10.87 7.88
CA ASP A 187 6.31 11.20 8.03
C ASP A 187 5.52 10.66 6.81
N PRO A 188 4.68 9.65 7.01
CA PRO A 188 3.96 9.01 5.91
C PRO A 188 2.90 9.92 5.29
N PHE A 189 2.31 10.84 6.06
CA PHE A 189 1.34 11.80 5.52
C PHE A 189 2.03 12.73 4.51
N MET A 190 3.25 13.18 4.81
CA MET A 190 4.05 14.00 3.92
C MET A 190 4.50 13.22 2.67
N CYS A 191 4.90 11.96 2.81
CA CYS A 191 5.25 11.10 1.68
C CYS A 191 4.05 10.88 0.74
N ILE A 192 2.86 10.59 1.28
CA ILE A 192 1.63 10.42 0.51
C ILE A 192 1.21 11.73 -0.17
N MET A 193 1.32 12.86 0.54
CA MET A 193 1.03 14.18 -0.03
C MET A 193 1.92 14.48 -1.23
N ILE A 194 3.23 14.32 -1.09
CA ILE A 194 4.20 14.59 -2.17
C ILE A 194 3.92 13.67 -3.37
N LYS A 195 3.73 12.37 -3.14
CA LYS A 195 3.40 11.40 -4.18
C LYS A 195 2.08 11.77 -4.88
N GLY A 196 1.04 12.06 -4.13
CA GLY A 196 -0.28 12.40 -4.68
C GLY A 196 -0.26 13.66 -5.51
N LEU A 197 0.33 14.75 -5.00
CA LEU A 197 0.41 16.04 -5.71
C LEU A 197 1.30 15.95 -6.95
N SER A 198 2.49 15.35 -6.84
CA SER A 198 3.43 15.27 -7.97
C SER A 198 2.92 14.35 -9.07
N ALA A 199 2.42 13.17 -8.72
CA ALA A 199 1.86 12.21 -9.67
C ALA A 199 0.59 12.75 -10.32
N GLY A 200 -0.34 13.26 -9.53
CA GLY A 200 -1.60 13.80 -10.03
C GLY A 200 -1.40 15.01 -10.92
N ALA A 201 -0.50 15.96 -10.56
CA ALA A 201 -0.18 17.10 -11.41
C ALA A 201 0.49 16.66 -12.73
N CYS A 202 1.47 15.76 -12.68
CA CYS A 202 2.16 15.26 -13.86
C CYS A 202 1.17 14.56 -14.81
N THR A 203 0.38 13.62 -14.30
CA THR A 203 -0.61 12.88 -15.08
C THR A 203 -1.71 13.79 -15.61
N GLY A 204 -2.14 14.81 -14.84
CA GLY A 204 -3.13 15.78 -15.25
C GLY A 204 -2.63 16.66 -16.42
N VAL A 205 -1.37 17.09 -16.41
CA VAL A 205 -0.76 17.80 -17.54
C VAL A 205 -0.73 16.90 -18.77
N ILE A 206 -0.34 15.64 -18.63
CA ILE A 206 -0.31 14.68 -19.74
C ILE A 206 -1.73 14.45 -20.28
N ALA A 207 -2.72 14.25 -19.42
CA ALA A 207 -4.13 14.07 -19.80
C ALA A 207 -4.67 15.27 -20.59
N PHE A 208 -4.38 16.48 -20.10
CA PHE A 208 -4.77 17.72 -20.79
C PHE A 208 -4.11 17.85 -22.17
N LEU A 209 -2.82 17.57 -22.27
CA LEU A 209 -2.08 17.62 -23.55
C LEU A 209 -2.53 16.52 -24.52
N ALA A 210 -2.94 15.37 -24.02
CA ALA A 210 -3.50 14.26 -24.81
C ALA A 210 -4.94 14.52 -25.26
N GLY A 211 -5.58 15.59 -24.79
CA GLY A 211 -6.96 15.92 -25.12
C GLY A 211 -7.98 14.93 -24.55
N GLU A 212 -7.68 14.29 -23.40
CA GLU A 212 -8.62 13.37 -22.79
C GLU A 212 -9.88 14.06 -22.27
N ILE A 213 -10.95 13.27 -22.16
CA ILE A 213 -12.25 13.73 -21.65
C ILE A 213 -12.08 14.20 -20.20
N THR A 214 -12.37 15.46 -19.96
CA THR A 214 -12.40 16.03 -18.61
C THR A 214 -13.82 16.01 -18.07
N PRO A 215 -14.04 15.64 -16.81
CA PRO A 215 -15.37 15.70 -16.23
C PRO A 215 -15.86 17.15 -16.12
N PRO A 216 -17.19 17.37 -16.08
CA PRO A 216 -17.74 18.70 -15.80
C PRO A 216 -17.16 19.27 -14.50
N PRO A 217 -16.92 20.59 -14.40
CA PRO A 217 -16.28 21.20 -13.23
C PRO A 217 -16.97 20.91 -11.90
N PHE A 218 -18.30 20.72 -11.90
CA PHE A 218 -19.07 20.41 -10.69
C PHE A 218 -18.87 18.96 -10.20
N GLU A 219 -18.35 18.05 -11.03
CA GLU A 219 -18.02 16.67 -10.67
C GLU A 219 -16.58 16.51 -10.16
N ILE A 220 -15.68 17.44 -10.47
CA ILE A 220 -14.28 17.38 -10.03
C ILE A 220 -14.14 17.15 -8.51
N PRO A 221 -14.91 17.84 -7.63
CA PRO A 221 -14.84 17.59 -6.20
C PRO A 221 -15.17 16.15 -5.80
N LEU A 222 -16.08 15.48 -6.54
CA LEU A 222 -16.40 14.08 -6.29
C LEU A 222 -15.19 13.18 -6.56
N PHE A 223 -14.50 13.38 -7.70
CA PHE A 223 -13.32 12.58 -8.05
C PHE A 223 -12.16 12.83 -7.08
N LEU A 224 -11.94 14.08 -6.68
CA LEU A 224 -10.94 14.40 -5.66
C LEU A 224 -11.28 13.73 -4.31
N LEU A 225 -12.56 13.72 -3.92
CA LEU A 225 -13.01 13.07 -2.68
C LEU A 225 -12.84 11.55 -2.76
N ILE A 226 -13.17 10.91 -3.88
CA ILE A 226 -12.94 9.48 -4.10
C ILE A 226 -11.44 9.18 -4.01
N GLY A 227 -10.59 9.96 -4.66
CA GLY A 227 -9.14 9.83 -4.58
C GLY A 227 -8.61 9.95 -3.15
N PHE A 228 -9.13 10.91 -2.40
CA PHE A 228 -8.79 11.09 -0.99
C PHE A 228 -9.16 9.87 -0.13
N PHE A 229 -10.31 9.24 -0.35
CA PHE A 229 -10.71 8.05 0.41
C PHE A 229 -9.97 6.78 -0.03
N SER A 230 -9.94 6.49 -1.34
CA SER A 230 -9.56 5.19 -1.88
C SER A 230 -8.12 5.14 -2.39
N TYR A 231 -7.67 6.12 -3.16
CA TYR A 231 -6.40 6.09 -3.88
C TYR A 231 -5.20 6.63 -3.08
N GLY A 232 -4.86 5.95 -1.98
CA GLY A 232 -3.68 6.27 -1.19
C GLY A 232 -3.87 7.37 -0.14
N GLY A 233 -5.05 8.00 -0.07
CA GLY A 233 -5.37 9.00 0.93
C GLY A 233 -5.72 8.38 2.30
N LEU A 234 -6.99 8.45 2.71
CA LEU A 234 -7.44 7.92 4.00
C LEU A 234 -7.24 6.41 4.15
N ALA A 235 -7.31 5.64 3.06
CA ALA A 235 -7.00 4.22 3.08
C ALA A 235 -5.62 3.95 3.68
N SER A 236 -4.60 4.71 3.23
CA SER A 236 -3.22 4.60 3.75
C SER A 236 -3.09 5.14 5.18
N VAL A 237 -3.81 6.22 5.52
CA VAL A 237 -3.84 6.74 6.90
C VAL A 237 -4.38 5.68 7.85
N PHE A 238 -5.53 5.09 7.55
CA PHE A 238 -6.12 4.04 8.37
C PHE A 238 -5.24 2.81 8.45
N PHE A 239 -4.57 2.43 7.36
CA PHE A 239 -3.56 1.38 7.37
C PHE A 239 -2.44 1.66 8.38
N LEU A 240 -1.87 2.87 8.38
CA LEU A 240 -0.81 3.27 9.29
C LEU A 240 -1.27 3.31 10.75
N LEU A 241 -2.49 3.84 11.01
CA LEU A 241 -3.05 3.87 12.35
C LEU A 241 -3.31 2.47 12.89
N ALA A 242 -3.80 1.56 12.05
CA ALA A 242 -3.95 0.15 12.41
C ALA A 242 -2.58 -0.50 12.66
N LEU A 243 -1.61 -0.29 11.75
CA LEU A 243 -0.26 -0.85 11.84
C LEU A 243 0.42 -0.49 13.17
N ARG A 244 0.32 0.77 13.58
CA ARG A 244 0.87 1.28 14.84
C ARG A 244 0.19 0.69 16.08
N SER A 245 -1.09 0.30 15.97
CA SER A 245 -1.90 -0.13 17.11
C SER A 245 -1.97 -1.65 17.29
N ILE A 246 -2.11 -2.40 16.20
CA ILE A 246 -2.30 -3.87 16.24
C ILE A 246 -1.17 -4.65 15.56
N GLY A 247 -0.16 -3.93 15.05
CA GLY A 247 1.05 -4.51 14.44
C GLY A 247 0.86 -4.97 12.99
N THR A 248 1.99 -5.27 12.32
CA THR A 248 2.05 -5.60 10.89
C THR A 248 1.27 -6.85 10.52
N ALA A 249 1.36 -7.91 11.34
CA ALA A 249 0.73 -9.19 11.03
C ALA A 249 -0.81 -9.07 10.95
N ARG A 250 -1.43 -8.43 11.96
CA ARG A 250 -2.88 -8.28 12.01
C ARG A 250 -3.38 -7.29 10.95
N THR A 251 -2.70 -6.17 10.76
CA THR A 251 -3.06 -5.19 9.74
C THR A 251 -2.93 -5.77 8.33
N GLY A 252 -1.87 -6.54 8.07
CA GLY A 252 -1.70 -7.24 6.80
C GLY A 252 -2.80 -8.27 6.51
N LEU A 253 -3.33 -8.94 7.54
CA LEU A 253 -4.49 -9.85 7.42
C LEU A 253 -5.72 -9.10 6.87
N PHE A 254 -6.03 -7.93 7.44
CA PHE A 254 -7.15 -7.12 6.97
C PHE A 254 -6.93 -6.60 5.56
N LEU A 255 -5.72 -6.11 5.25
CA LEU A 255 -5.41 -5.60 3.91
C LEU A 255 -5.50 -6.68 2.83
N ALA A 256 -5.14 -7.92 3.15
CA ALA A 256 -5.29 -9.06 2.23
C ALA A 256 -6.75 -9.37 1.89
N LEU A 257 -7.72 -8.86 2.66
CA LEU A 257 -9.16 -8.95 2.33
C LEU A 257 -9.60 -7.87 1.32
N SER A 258 -8.78 -6.87 1.06
CA SER A 258 -9.11 -5.74 0.18
C SER A 258 -9.65 -6.18 -1.20
N PRO A 259 -9.00 -7.08 -1.96
CA PRO A 259 -9.52 -7.52 -3.25
C PRO A 259 -10.86 -8.26 -3.17
N PHE A 260 -11.14 -8.93 -2.04
CA PHE A 260 -12.43 -9.59 -1.84
C PHE A 260 -13.56 -8.57 -1.61
N PHE A 261 -13.29 -7.45 -0.92
CA PHE A 261 -14.21 -6.31 -0.89
C PHE A 261 -14.44 -5.73 -2.30
N GLY A 262 -13.40 -5.67 -3.12
CA GLY A 262 -13.51 -5.24 -4.51
C GLY A 262 -14.45 -6.14 -5.34
N VAL A 263 -14.34 -7.45 -5.19
CA VAL A 263 -15.26 -8.42 -5.82
C VAL A 263 -16.69 -8.19 -5.34
N LEU A 264 -16.88 -8.00 -4.03
CA LEU A 264 -18.20 -7.74 -3.46
C LEU A 264 -18.82 -6.45 -4.02
N PHE A 265 -18.06 -5.36 -4.08
CA PHE A 265 -18.50 -4.10 -4.68
C PHE A 265 -18.81 -4.25 -6.17
N SER A 266 -17.98 -5.00 -6.92
CA SER A 266 -18.19 -5.27 -8.34
C SER A 266 -19.51 -6.00 -8.58
N PHE A 267 -19.82 -6.99 -7.74
CA PHE A 267 -21.10 -7.71 -7.81
C PHE A 267 -22.29 -6.75 -7.61
N PHE A 268 -22.24 -5.89 -6.60
CA PHE A 268 -23.34 -4.95 -6.33
C PHE A 268 -23.48 -3.87 -7.42
N LEU A 269 -22.37 -3.36 -7.96
CA LEU A 269 -22.38 -2.27 -8.94
C LEU A 269 -22.73 -2.75 -10.36
N PHE A 270 -22.14 -3.88 -10.78
CA PHE A 270 -22.22 -4.32 -12.18
C PHE A 270 -23.05 -5.57 -12.38
N ARG A 271 -23.40 -6.31 -11.30
CA ARG A 271 -24.09 -7.60 -11.35
C ARG A 271 -23.41 -8.59 -12.29
N GLU A 272 -22.08 -8.57 -12.29
CA GLU A 272 -21.27 -9.44 -13.16
C GLU A 272 -21.55 -10.91 -12.85
N PRO A 273 -21.86 -11.76 -13.88
CA PRO A 273 -22.08 -13.17 -13.64
C PRO A 273 -20.77 -13.87 -13.26
N PHE A 274 -20.81 -14.71 -12.24
CA PHE A 274 -19.67 -15.53 -11.87
C PHE A 274 -19.60 -16.76 -12.78
N HIS A 275 -18.54 -16.86 -13.56
CA HIS A 275 -18.22 -18.05 -14.34
C HIS A 275 -17.50 -19.08 -13.48
N GLU A 276 -17.56 -20.38 -13.85
CA GLU A 276 -16.90 -21.46 -13.10
C GLU A 276 -15.41 -21.21 -12.91
N ALA A 277 -14.72 -20.71 -13.96
CA ALA A 277 -13.31 -20.35 -13.87
C ALA A 277 -13.04 -19.26 -12.83
N PHE A 278 -13.94 -18.26 -12.71
CA PHE A 278 -13.82 -17.23 -11.68
C PHE A 278 -13.95 -17.82 -10.28
N LEU A 279 -14.93 -18.68 -10.04
CA LEU A 279 -15.10 -19.34 -8.75
C LEU A 279 -13.90 -20.19 -8.37
N LEU A 280 -13.36 -20.96 -9.32
CA LEU A 280 -12.14 -21.74 -9.10
C LEU A 280 -10.97 -20.84 -8.72
N ALA A 281 -10.72 -19.76 -9.47
CA ALA A 281 -9.67 -18.78 -9.18
C ALA A 281 -9.86 -18.13 -7.81
N PHE A 282 -11.09 -17.77 -7.46
CA PHE A 282 -11.44 -17.17 -6.18
C PHE A 282 -11.08 -18.10 -5.00
N PHE A 283 -11.40 -19.39 -5.07
CA PHE A 283 -11.05 -20.36 -4.03
C PHE A 283 -9.53 -20.58 -3.93
N VAL A 284 -8.83 -20.70 -5.07
CA VAL A 284 -7.36 -20.83 -5.08
C VAL A 284 -6.72 -19.57 -4.50
N MET A 285 -7.27 -18.38 -4.78
CA MET A 285 -6.82 -17.12 -4.23
C MET A 285 -6.98 -17.08 -2.70
N ILE A 286 -8.11 -17.53 -2.15
CA ILE A 286 -8.32 -17.62 -0.70
C ILE A 286 -7.24 -18.47 -0.04
N ILE A 287 -6.89 -19.62 -0.62
CA ILE A 287 -5.81 -20.47 -0.11
C ILE A 287 -4.48 -19.73 -0.13
N GLY A 288 -4.14 -19.06 -1.24
CA GLY A 288 -2.90 -18.29 -1.37
C GLY A 288 -2.81 -17.18 -0.34
N VAL A 289 -3.87 -16.38 -0.18
CA VAL A 289 -3.93 -15.29 0.79
C VAL A 289 -3.87 -15.83 2.23
N TYR A 290 -4.55 -16.93 2.54
CA TYR A 290 -4.46 -17.58 3.84
C TYR A 290 -3.03 -18.01 4.17
N LEU A 291 -2.32 -18.64 3.23
CA LEU A 291 -0.92 -19.04 3.40
C LEU A 291 -0.01 -17.83 3.62
N LEU A 292 -0.21 -16.76 2.86
CA LEU A 292 0.58 -15.53 2.95
C LEU A 292 0.42 -14.87 4.33
N VAL A 293 -0.81 -14.75 4.80
CA VAL A 293 -1.14 -14.04 6.02
C VAL A 293 -0.76 -14.82 7.28
N THR A 294 -0.88 -16.15 7.25
CA THR A 294 -0.58 -17.01 8.40
C THR A 294 0.91 -17.36 8.51
N GLU A 295 1.78 -16.78 7.66
CA GLU A 295 3.22 -16.94 7.81
C GLU A 295 3.71 -16.22 9.06
N SER A 296 4.39 -16.98 9.90
CA SER A 296 5.14 -16.47 11.04
C SER A 296 6.45 -17.26 11.16
N HIS A 297 7.56 -16.57 11.20
CA HIS A 297 8.85 -17.19 11.45
C HIS A 297 9.60 -16.44 12.55
N SER A 298 10.44 -17.17 13.28
CA SER A 298 11.33 -16.66 14.30
C SER A 298 12.70 -17.25 14.05
N HIS A 299 13.72 -16.44 14.05
CA HIS A 299 15.10 -16.89 13.99
C HIS A 299 16.04 -15.89 14.68
N GLN A 300 17.19 -16.38 15.08
CA GLN A 300 18.23 -15.54 15.64
C GLN A 300 18.91 -14.70 14.56
N HIS A 301 19.04 -13.40 14.79
CA HIS A 301 19.70 -12.49 13.87
C HIS A 301 20.55 -11.46 14.59
N TYR A 302 21.53 -10.94 13.88
CA TYR A 302 22.47 -9.95 14.35
C TYR A 302 22.15 -8.58 13.75
N HIS A 303 21.95 -7.59 14.59
CA HIS A 303 21.85 -6.18 14.20
C HIS A 303 23.22 -5.51 14.32
N PRO A 304 23.80 -5.00 13.22
CA PRO A 304 25.02 -4.21 13.29
C PRO A 304 24.74 -2.87 13.98
N PRO A 305 25.77 -2.23 14.56
CA PRO A 305 25.61 -0.91 15.13
C PRO A 305 25.22 0.09 14.04
N LEU A 306 24.16 0.86 14.29
CA LEU A 306 23.61 1.82 13.33
C LEU A 306 23.26 3.12 14.04
N VAL A 307 23.55 4.27 13.39
CA VAL A 307 23.18 5.60 13.88
C VAL A 307 22.18 6.20 12.90
N HIS A 308 20.94 6.40 13.36
CA HIS A 308 19.89 7.01 12.53
C HIS A 308 18.80 7.66 13.37
N ASN A 309 17.92 8.42 12.71
CA ASN A 309 16.78 9.06 13.34
C ASN A 309 15.50 8.35 12.89
N HIS A 310 14.76 7.77 13.85
CA HIS A 310 13.45 7.15 13.60
C HIS A 310 12.58 7.23 14.86
N ARG A 311 11.29 6.97 14.69
CA ARG A 311 10.34 6.88 15.81
C ARG A 311 10.46 5.51 16.49
N HIS A 312 10.62 5.50 17.80
CA HIS A 312 10.75 4.29 18.60
C HIS A 312 10.11 4.42 19.99
N SER A 313 9.98 3.30 20.67
CA SER A 313 9.56 3.18 22.07
C SER A 313 10.61 2.40 22.85
N HIS A 314 10.85 2.73 24.10
CA HIS A 314 11.77 1.97 24.98
C HIS A 314 11.25 0.56 25.35
N THR A 315 10.06 0.19 24.91
CA THR A 315 9.46 -1.13 25.16
C THR A 315 9.69 -2.13 24.04
N ASP A 316 10.40 -1.76 22.97
CA ASP A 316 10.58 -2.58 21.77
C ASP A 316 11.80 -3.51 21.80
N LEU A 317 12.49 -3.63 22.94
CA LEU A 317 13.68 -4.46 23.18
C LEU A 317 14.94 -4.07 22.38
N HIS A 318 14.87 -3.04 21.54
CA HIS A 318 15.98 -2.54 20.72
C HIS A 318 16.52 -1.19 21.20
N HIS A 319 15.77 -0.48 22.06
CA HIS A 319 16.04 0.90 22.46
C HIS A 319 16.18 1.03 23.98
N ASP A 320 17.40 0.76 24.45
CA ASP A 320 17.78 0.96 25.86
C ASP A 320 18.89 2.04 25.93
N HIS A 321 18.48 3.31 25.84
CA HIS A 321 19.37 4.46 25.97
C HIS A 321 18.74 5.55 26.83
N MET A 322 19.60 6.27 27.58
CA MET A 322 19.17 7.43 28.35
C MET A 322 18.98 8.65 27.43
N HIS A 323 17.95 9.45 27.71
CA HIS A 323 17.74 10.72 27.04
C HIS A 323 18.68 11.79 27.59
N GLU A 324 19.29 12.53 26.69
CA GLU A 324 19.94 13.80 27.07
C GLU A 324 18.87 14.83 27.45
N LEU A 325 19.26 15.81 28.29
CA LEU A 325 18.39 16.86 28.87
C LEU A 325 17.57 17.68 27.82
N HIS A 326 17.82 17.50 26.53
CA HIS A 326 17.20 18.24 25.42
C HIS A 326 16.40 17.34 24.46
N ALA A 327 16.05 16.11 24.87
CA ALA A 327 15.26 15.21 24.03
C ALA A 327 13.83 15.77 23.82
N PRO A 328 13.25 15.58 22.62
CA PRO A 328 11.87 16.00 22.35
C PRO A 328 10.89 15.32 23.31
N PRO A 329 9.77 15.98 23.66
CA PRO A 329 8.81 15.45 24.60
C PRO A 329 8.26 14.11 24.13
N VAL A 330 8.27 13.13 25.02
CA VAL A 330 7.69 11.82 24.82
C VAL A 330 6.19 11.96 24.59
N SER A 331 5.65 11.37 23.52
CA SER A 331 4.23 11.39 23.24
C SER A 331 3.44 10.64 24.34
N SER A 332 2.12 10.86 24.42
CA SER A 332 1.25 10.10 25.34
C SER A 332 1.26 8.59 25.11
N SER A 333 1.77 8.13 23.96
CA SER A 333 1.99 6.72 23.63
C SER A 333 3.36 6.19 24.07
N GLY A 334 4.25 7.01 24.67
CA GLY A 334 5.60 6.63 25.02
C GLY A 334 6.59 6.63 23.84
N GLU A 335 6.17 7.04 22.64
CA GLU A 335 6.97 7.06 21.42
C GLU A 335 7.54 8.46 21.15
N HIS A 336 8.73 8.51 20.62
CA HIS A 336 9.44 9.75 20.24
C HIS A 336 10.46 9.45 19.13
N SER A 337 11.02 10.52 18.52
CA SER A 337 11.99 10.42 17.42
C SER A 337 13.17 11.32 17.68
N HIS A 338 14.38 10.76 17.66
CA HIS A 338 15.64 11.52 17.73
C HIS A 338 16.80 10.71 17.12
N LEU A 339 17.92 11.37 16.89
CA LEU A 339 19.14 10.70 16.45
C LEU A 339 19.72 9.91 17.62
N HIS A 340 19.93 8.60 17.44
CA HIS A 340 20.55 7.74 18.43
C HIS A 340 21.33 6.60 17.78
N ALA A 341 22.22 6.00 18.56
CA ALA A 341 23.05 4.88 18.15
C ALA A 341 22.51 3.57 18.74
N HIS A 342 22.29 2.58 17.86
CA HIS A 342 22.04 1.22 18.26
C HIS A 342 23.36 0.49 18.52
N LYS A 343 23.43 -0.25 19.63
CA LYS A 343 24.49 -1.20 19.87
C LYS A 343 24.25 -2.46 19.04
N ALA A 344 25.35 -3.16 18.70
CA ALA A 344 25.21 -4.48 18.11
C ALA A 344 24.46 -5.42 19.06
N ILE A 345 23.39 -6.05 18.59
CA ILE A 345 22.59 -6.99 19.37
C ILE A 345 22.28 -8.25 18.57
N THR A 346 22.32 -9.41 19.23
CA THR A 346 21.89 -10.68 18.67
C THR A 346 20.74 -11.19 19.51
N HIS A 347 19.57 -11.38 18.90
CA HIS A 347 18.38 -11.87 19.61
C HIS A 347 17.47 -12.67 18.69
N ASP A 348 16.48 -13.32 19.28
CA ASP A 348 15.47 -14.10 18.59
C ASP A 348 14.09 -13.54 18.95
N HIS A 349 13.31 -13.16 17.93
CA HIS A 349 11.92 -12.80 18.08
C HIS A 349 11.12 -13.01 16.78
N PRO A 350 9.80 -13.25 16.86
CA PRO A 350 8.95 -13.27 15.67
C PRO A 350 8.96 -11.91 14.98
N HIS A 351 9.34 -11.85 13.72
CA HIS A 351 9.36 -10.60 12.95
C HIS A 351 8.98 -10.81 11.50
N LYS A 352 8.65 -9.70 10.84
CA LYS A 352 8.58 -9.59 9.38
C LYS A 352 9.70 -8.66 8.92
N PRO A 353 10.22 -8.81 7.70
CA PRO A 353 11.25 -7.92 7.17
C PRO A 353 10.79 -6.46 7.25
N ASP A 354 11.58 -5.64 7.93
CA ASP A 354 11.38 -4.19 8.07
C ASP A 354 12.72 -3.45 7.92
N LEU A 355 12.77 -2.14 8.23
CA LEU A 355 13.99 -1.34 8.15
C LEU A 355 15.14 -1.86 9.02
N HIS A 356 14.81 -2.48 10.16
CA HIS A 356 15.78 -2.99 11.14
C HIS A 356 16.16 -4.43 10.88
N HIS A 357 15.39 -5.16 10.07
CA HIS A 357 15.51 -6.59 9.82
C HIS A 357 15.94 -6.89 8.37
N GLN A 358 16.88 -6.08 7.83
CA GLN A 358 17.54 -6.31 6.54
C GLN A 358 18.87 -7.03 6.80
N HIS A 359 18.88 -8.35 6.75
CA HIS A 359 20.10 -9.14 6.91
C HIS A 359 20.08 -10.37 6.01
N ASP A 360 21.28 -10.78 5.57
CA ASP A 360 21.47 -11.98 4.78
C ASP A 360 21.31 -13.22 5.68
N HIS A 361 20.37 -14.08 5.34
CA HIS A 361 20.28 -15.41 5.92
C HIS A 361 21.35 -16.30 5.28
N LYS A 362 22.57 -16.29 5.85
CA LYS A 362 23.56 -17.31 5.57
C LYS A 362 23.19 -18.54 6.44
N GLY A 363 22.39 -19.43 5.89
CA GLY A 363 22.16 -20.77 6.41
C GLY A 363 23.09 -21.76 5.76
#